data_f943e5a310a47a8c7652c5eccfdebb9a
#
_entry.id   f943e5a310a47a8c7652c5eccfdebb9a
#
_cell.length_a   1.000
_cell.length_b   1.000
_cell.length_c   1.000
_cell.angle_alpha   90.00
_cell.angle_beta   90.00
_cell.angle_gamma   90.00
#
_symmetry.space_group_name_H-M   'P 1'
#
loop_
_entity.id
_entity.type
_entity.pdbx_description
1 polymer ?
#
loop_
_entity_poly.entity_id
_entity_poly.type
_entity_poly.pdbx_seq_one_letter_code
_entity_poly.pdbx_strand_id
1 'polypeptide(L)'
;MVTPERMRTIDIETQHVEDENGNVKADTRLRDSAKIVEVDDAIYCLFAIEHQSVEDYTMPIRIMEYDVREYLRQVKSNKGVQIQIKPIITIVMYWKADKWNQPLSVKDMFDKNTVRWLEDNGLGGYIQDYKMHLFEPCAAKEEKLEKFKTELKDVIAYVKYSKSTEELRKYNEKNRPGLSKDTVSLINVLTNSKYEFIEGKERLDMCEAFDGIKAEGIAEGKAEELKEKYKSWVTLSNNLKKRGMSNPEIAALLGVPETELQNAFNMIKEEKNIK
;
A
#
# COMPACT_ATOMS: atom_id res chain seq x y z
N MET A 1 -8.46 -24.93 -15.60
CA MET A 1 -8.33 -23.87 -14.56
C MET A 1 -6.83 -23.68 -14.30
N VAL A 2 -6.35 -22.44 -14.22
CA VAL A 2 -4.95 -22.16 -13.91
C VAL A 2 -4.75 -22.36 -12.40
N THR A 3 -3.79 -23.18 -12.01
CA THR A 3 -3.44 -23.43 -10.59
C THR A 3 -2.02 -22.94 -10.31
N PRO A 4 -1.65 -22.67 -9.07
CA PRO A 4 -0.29 -22.20 -8.71
C PRO A 4 0.82 -23.11 -9.21
N GLU A 5 0.59 -24.42 -9.22
CA GLU A 5 1.56 -25.45 -9.67
C GLU A 5 1.87 -25.35 -11.17
N ARG A 6 0.96 -24.72 -11.95
CA ARG A 6 1.11 -24.48 -13.39
C ARG A 6 1.77 -23.12 -13.68
N MET A 7 2.26 -22.43 -12.65
CA MET A 7 2.87 -21.11 -12.77
C MET A 7 4.33 -21.15 -12.37
N ARG A 8 5.22 -20.78 -13.28
CA ARG A 8 6.67 -20.65 -13.03
C ARG A 8 7.07 -19.19 -13.07
N THR A 9 7.81 -18.74 -12.04
CA THR A 9 8.39 -17.39 -12.03
C THR A 9 9.43 -17.25 -13.12
N ILE A 10 9.46 -16.11 -13.79
CA ILE A 10 10.47 -15.76 -14.78
C ILE A 10 11.18 -14.47 -14.34
N ASP A 11 12.43 -14.30 -14.80
CA ASP A 11 13.14 -13.04 -14.66
C ASP A 11 12.43 -11.97 -15.47
N ILE A 12 12.17 -10.87 -14.82
CA ILE A 12 11.34 -9.76 -15.30
C ILE A 12 12.17 -8.55 -15.72
N GLU A 13 13.49 -8.68 -15.70
CA GLU A 13 14.38 -7.65 -16.23
C GLU A 13 14.28 -7.59 -17.75
N THR A 14 13.73 -6.49 -18.26
CA THR A 14 13.87 -6.13 -19.66
C THR A 14 14.91 -5.02 -19.77
N GLN A 15 16.12 -5.37 -20.23
CA GLN A 15 17.14 -4.39 -20.55
C GLN A 15 16.94 -3.89 -21.98
N HIS A 16 16.82 -2.59 -22.13
CA HIS A 16 16.92 -1.92 -23.42
C HIS A 16 18.20 -1.11 -23.43
N VAL A 17 19.08 -1.42 -24.36
CA VAL A 17 20.32 -0.67 -24.63
C VAL A 17 20.02 0.26 -25.79
N GLU A 18 19.84 1.54 -25.53
CA GLU A 18 19.78 2.57 -26.57
C GLU A 18 21.18 3.15 -26.77
N ASP A 19 21.67 3.13 -28.03
CA ASP A 19 22.89 3.75 -28.42
C ASP A 19 22.58 5.17 -28.96
N GLU A 20 22.60 6.14 -28.06
CA GLU A 20 22.57 7.55 -28.44
C GLU A 20 23.98 8.13 -28.35
N ASN A 21 24.60 8.37 -29.50
CA ASN A 21 25.91 9.05 -29.66
C ASN A 21 27.09 8.33 -28.96
N GLY A 22 27.14 6.99 -29.02
CA GLY A 22 28.25 6.21 -28.47
C GLY A 22 28.23 6.03 -26.96
N ASN A 23 27.18 6.50 -26.27
CA ASN A 23 26.92 6.22 -24.84
C ASN A 23 25.80 5.19 -24.70
N VAL A 24 26.15 4.01 -24.22
CA VAL A 24 25.19 2.95 -23.90
C VAL A 24 24.45 3.35 -22.63
N LYS A 25 23.21 3.82 -22.74
CA LYS A 25 22.29 3.95 -21.61
C LYS A 25 21.49 2.68 -21.52
N ALA A 26 21.73 1.89 -20.47
CA ALA A 26 20.86 0.78 -20.11
C ALA A 26 19.60 1.35 -19.44
N ASP A 27 18.47 1.40 -20.16
CA ASP A 27 17.17 1.64 -19.55
C ASP A 27 16.61 0.30 -19.09
N THR A 28 16.80 -0.01 -17.80
CA THR A 28 16.27 -1.23 -17.18
C THR A 28 14.89 -0.93 -16.67
N ARG A 29 13.87 -1.53 -17.28
CA ARG A 29 12.49 -1.50 -16.78
C ARG A 29 12.21 -2.82 -16.09
N LEU A 30 11.84 -2.75 -14.82
CA LEU A 30 11.49 -3.91 -14.00
C LEU A 30 9.98 -3.99 -13.87
N ARG A 31 9.43 -5.19 -14.09
CA ARG A 31 8.07 -5.52 -13.69
C ARG A 31 8.07 -5.98 -12.23
N ASP A 32 6.99 -5.70 -11.51
CA ASP A 32 6.90 -6.11 -10.10
C ASP A 32 6.81 -7.63 -9.96
N SER A 33 6.06 -8.30 -10.83
CA SER A 33 5.98 -9.77 -10.84
C SER A 33 5.53 -10.29 -12.20
N ALA A 34 6.15 -11.35 -12.69
CA ALA A 34 5.69 -12.08 -13.86
C ALA A 34 5.85 -13.59 -13.72
N LYS A 35 4.90 -14.34 -14.28
CA LYS A 35 4.92 -15.81 -14.28
C LYS A 35 4.47 -16.35 -15.63
N ILE A 36 5.06 -17.46 -16.03
CA ILE A 36 4.59 -18.24 -17.18
C ILE A 36 3.51 -19.20 -16.68
N VAL A 37 2.42 -19.29 -17.45
CA VAL A 37 1.43 -20.34 -17.27
C VAL A 37 1.81 -21.50 -18.20
N GLU A 38 2.19 -22.63 -17.61
CA GLU A 38 2.64 -23.82 -18.29
C GLU A 38 1.71 -25.01 -18.01
N VAL A 39 1.32 -25.73 -19.04
CA VAL A 39 0.45 -26.93 -18.94
C VAL A 39 1.00 -27.97 -19.90
N ASP A 40 1.31 -29.18 -19.41
CA ASP A 40 1.84 -30.29 -20.20
C ASP A 40 3.05 -29.88 -21.07
N ASP A 41 4.02 -29.20 -20.44
CA ASP A 41 5.25 -28.67 -21.03
C ASP A 41 5.04 -27.60 -22.13
N ALA A 42 3.80 -27.13 -22.31
CA ALA A 42 3.49 -26.06 -23.24
C ALA A 42 3.20 -24.74 -22.51
N ILE A 43 3.87 -23.66 -22.94
CA ILE A 43 3.60 -22.30 -22.44
C ILE A 43 2.37 -21.74 -23.13
N TYR A 44 1.36 -21.37 -22.35
CA TYR A 44 0.10 -20.80 -22.84
C TYR A 44 0.10 -19.27 -22.81
N CYS A 45 0.54 -18.67 -21.73
CA CYS A 45 0.61 -17.21 -21.62
C CYS A 45 1.63 -16.78 -20.56
N LEU A 46 1.98 -15.48 -20.59
CA LEU A 46 2.67 -14.81 -19.51
C LEU A 46 1.63 -14.05 -18.67
N PHE A 47 1.76 -14.18 -17.36
CA PHE A 47 0.94 -13.45 -16.40
C PHE A 47 1.82 -12.45 -15.66
N ALA A 48 1.47 -11.16 -15.71
CA ALA A 48 2.21 -10.11 -15.01
C ALA A 48 1.29 -9.36 -14.06
N ILE A 49 1.85 -8.91 -12.94
CA ILE A 49 1.15 -8.08 -11.95
C ILE A 49 2.02 -6.85 -11.70
N GLU A 50 1.38 -5.69 -11.78
CA GLU A 50 1.95 -4.40 -11.41
C GLU A 50 1.26 -3.90 -10.15
N HIS A 51 2.01 -3.59 -9.10
CA HIS A 51 1.48 -3.10 -7.83
C HIS A 51 1.50 -1.57 -7.80
N GLN A 52 0.34 -0.96 -7.60
CA GLN A 52 0.20 0.49 -7.52
C GLN A 52 -0.41 0.91 -6.17
N SER A 53 0.27 1.81 -5.48
CA SER A 53 -0.21 2.47 -4.26
C SER A 53 -0.63 3.92 -4.49
N VAL A 54 -0.35 4.46 -5.69
CA VAL A 54 -0.69 5.81 -6.10
C VAL A 54 -1.30 5.75 -7.49
N GLU A 55 -2.26 6.61 -7.80
CA GLU A 55 -2.80 6.76 -9.14
C GLU A 55 -1.73 7.27 -10.10
N ASP A 56 -1.66 6.66 -11.27
CA ASP A 56 -0.74 7.05 -12.34
C ASP A 56 -1.50 7.19 -13.65
N TYR A 57 -1.62 8.42 -14.13
CA TYR A 57 -2.29 8.75 -15.40
C TYR A 57 -1.66 8.02 -16.58
N THR A 58 -0.36 7.72 -16.53
CA THR A 58 0.39 7.11 -17.63
C THR A 58 0.35 5.60 -17.64
N MET A 59 -0.34 4.98 -16.68
CA MET A 59 -0.32 3.53 -16.47
C MET A 59 -0.68 2.70 -17.71
N PRO A 60 -1.68 3.07 -18.54
CA PRO A 60 -1.95 2.33 -19.78
C PRO A 60 -0.77 2.31 -20.76
N ILE A 61 -0.05 3.42 -20.89
CA ILE A 61 1.16 3.51 -21.74
C ILE A 61 2.30 2.66 -21.16
N ARG A 62 2.51 2.70 -19.83
CA ARG A 62 3.54 1.91 -19.17
C ARG A 62 3.34 0.40 -19.37
N ILE A 63 2.10 -0.06 -19.22
CA ILE A 63 1.79 -1.48 -19.45
C ILE A 63 2.00 -1.86 -20.93
N MET A 64 1.55 -1.02 -21.84
CA MET A 64 1.77 -1.23 -23.26
C MET A 64 3.26 -1.34 -23.57
N GLU A 65 4.10 -0.46 -23.02
CA GLU A 65 5.56 -0.50 -23.17
C GLU A 65 6.14 -1.84 -22.67
N TYR A 66 5.76 -2.27 -21.46
CA TYR A 66 6.24 -3.52 -20.90
C TYR A 66 5.84 -4.74 -21.74
N ASP A 67 4.61 -4.80 -22.20
CA ASP A 67 4.12 -5.90 -23.01
C ASP A 67 4.76 -5.92 -24.38
N VAL A 68 4.97 -4.75 -25.02
CA VAL A 68 5.71 -4.64 -26.30
C VAL A 68 7.16 -5.12 -26.14
N ARG A 69 7.86 -4.72 -25.07
CA ARG A 69 9.22 -5.19 -24.80
C ARG A 69 9.29 -6.71 -24.69
N GLU A 70 8.33 -7.31 -23.99
CA GLU A 70 8.25 -8.77 -23.84
C GLU A 70 7.92 -9.45 -25.18
N TYR A 71 6.99 -8.95 -25.98
CA TYR A 71 6.75 -9.46 -27.34
C TYR A 71 7.99 -9.39 -28.21
N LEU A 72 8.73 -8.29 -28.16
CA LEU A 72 9.99 -8.16 -28.89
C LEU A 72 11.05 -9.15 -28.41
N ARG A 73 11.12 -9.44 -27.11
CA ARG A 73 11.98 -10.48 -26.55
C ARG A 73 11.64 -11.86 -27.10
N GLN A 74 10.34 -12.20 -27.16
CA GLN A 74 9.88 -13.46 -27.73
C GLN A 74 10.25 -13.57 -29.22
N VAL A 75 10.08 -12.49 -29.97
CA VAL A 75 10.46 -12.44 -31.40
C VAL A 75 11.97 -12.66 -31.58
N LYS A 76 12.80 -11.97 -30.77
CA LYS A 76 14.27 -12.09 -30.87
C LYS A 76 14.77 -13.50 -30.51
N SER A 77 14.10 -14.18 -29.58
CA SER A 77 14.48 -15.53 -29.14
C SER A 77 14.19 -16.62 -30.17
N ASN A 78 13.29 -16.37 -31.13
CA ASN A 78 12.81 -17.34 -32.11
C ASN A 78 13.35 -17.09 -33.52
N LYS A 79 14.62 -16.70 -33.68
CA LYS A 79 15.21 -16.45 -34.99
C LYS A 79 15.18 -17.67 -35.91
N GLY A 80 14.55 -17.53 -37.09
CA GLY A 80 14.63 -18.50 -38.19
C GLY A 80 13.47 -19.51 -38.29
N VAL A 81 12.43 -19.42 -37.44
CA VAL A 81 11.20 -20.23 -37.46
C VAL A 81 9.97 -19.34 -37.56
N GLN A 82 8.85 -19.86 -38.06
CA GLN A 82 7.59 -19.14 -37.99
C GLN A 82 7.28 -18.79 -36.52
N ILE A 83 7.32 -17.48 -36.21
CA ILE A 83 7.28 -16.99 -34.82
C ILE A 83 5.86 -17.08 -34.30
N GLN A 84 5.66 -17.88 -33.26
CA GLN A 84 4.43 -17.89 -32.48
C GLN A 84 4.70 -17.27 -31.13
N ILE A 85 4.26 -16.03 -30.94
CA ILE A 85 4.37 -15.36 -29.65
C ILE A 85 3.25 -15.80 -28.72
N LYS A 86 3.52 -15.79 -27.41
CA LYS A 86 2.54 -16.10 -26.39
C LYS A 86 1.89 -14.80 -25.86
N PRO A 87 0.58 -14.81 -25.62
CA PRO A 87 -0.11 -13.63 -25.10
C PRO A 87 0.40 -13.28 -23.71
N ILE A 88 0.34 -11.98 -23.43
CA ILE A 88 0.69 -11.42 -22.11
C ILE A 88 -0.61 -10.91 -21.49
N ILE A 89 -0.83 -11.25 -20.23
CA ILE A 89 -1.95 -10.78 -19.42
C ILE A 89 -1.37 -10.01 -18.24
N THR A 90 -1.44 -8.68 -18.32
CA THR A 90 -0.97 -7.79 -17.26
C THR A 90 -2.15 -7.27 -16.44
N ILE A 91 -2.09 -7.47 -15.12
CA ILE A 91 -3.08 -6.95 -14.16
C ILE A 91 -2.41 -5.88 -13.29
N VAL A 92 -3.03 -4.73 -13.20
CA VAL A 92 -2.66 -3.68 -12.25
C VAL A 92 -3.45 -3.89 -10.97
N MET A 93 -2.75 -4.11 -9.86
CA MET A 93 -3.33 -4.18 -8.52
C MET A 93 -3.21 -2.82 -7.84
N TYR A 94 -4.34 -2.16 -7.61
CA TYR A 94 -4.39 -0.88 -6.94
C TYR A 94 -4.76 -1.03 -5.48
N TRP A 95 -3.79 -0.78 -4.59
CA TRP A 95 -3.87 -1.11 -3.16
C TRP A 95 -4.52 -0.02 -2.28
N LYS A 96 -5.05 1.06 -2.85
CA LYS A 96 -5.76 2.06 -2.05
C LYS A 96 -7.22 1.69 -1.78
N ALA A 97 -7.72 2.22 -0.66
CA ALA A 97 -9.14 2.16 -0.34
C ALA A 97 -10.01 3.07 -1.25
N ASP A 98 -9.40 4.12 -1.79
CA ASP A 98 -10.07 5.04 -2.72
C ASP A 98 -10.11 4.43 -4.12
N LYS A 99 -11.15 4.77 -4.87
CA LYS A 99 -11.36 4.27 -6.23
C LYS A 99 -10.34 4.85 -7.20
N TRP A 100 -9.87 4.03 -8.13
CA TRP A 100 -9.06 4.50 -9.25
C TRP A 100 -9.84 5.46 -10.13
N ASN A 101 -9.28 6.63 -10.43
CA ASN A 101 -9.92 7.68 -11.21
C ASN A 101 -9.03 8.19 -12.37
N GLN A 102 -8.17 7.33 -12.90
CA GLN A 102 -7.31 7.65 -14.03
C GLN A 102 -7.71 6.82 -15.26
N PRO A 103 -7.22 7.13 -16.46
CA PRO A 103 -7.51 6.37 -17.68
C PRO A 103 -7.27 4.87 -17.51
N LEU A 104 -8.15 4.07 -18.11
CA LEU A 104 -8.04 2.61 -18.14
C LEU A 104 -7.57 2.09 -19.51
N SER A 105 -7.44 2.98 -20.48
CA SER A 105 -6.91 2.66 -21.81
C SER A 105 -6.15 3.83 -22.40
N VAL A 106 -5.34 3.56 -23.41
CA VAL A 106 -4.64 4.61 -24.17
C VAL A 106 -5.66 5.53 -24.87
N LYS A 107 -6.79 4.99 -25.32
CA LYS A 107 -7.85 5.78 -25.94
C LYS A 107 -8.48 6.79 -24.95
N ASP A 108 -8.59 6.44 -23.67
CA ASP A 108 -9.11 7.33 -22.64
C ASP A 108 -8.19 8.53 -22.35
N MET A 109 -6.92 8.48 -22.78
CA MET A 109 -5.93 9.54 -22.61
C MET A 109 -5.98 10.56 -23.75
N PHE A 110 -6.68 10.28 -24.83
CA PHE A 110 -6.80 11.19 -25.97
C PHE A 110 -7.77 12.33 -25.68
N ASP A 111 -7.53 13.48 -26.32
CA ASP A 111 -8.46 14.60 -26.27
C ASP A 111 -9.84 14.19 -26.82
N LYS A 112 -10.88 14.45 -26.05
CA LYS A 112 -12.25 14.03 -26.37
C LYS A 112 -12.80 14.64 -27.66
N ASN A 113 -12.39 15.88 -27.99
CA ASN A 113 -12.85 16.54 -29.22
C ASN A 113 -12.17 15.92 -30.43
N THR A 114 -10.89 15.58 -30.29
CA THR A 114 -10.13 14.85 -31.32
C THR A 114 -10.74 13.49 -31.57
N VAL A 115 -11.05 12.70 -30.53
CA VAL A 115 -11.70 11.39 -30.69
C VAL A 115 -13.05 11.52 -31.38
N ARG A 116 -13.89 12.47 -30.94
CA ARG A 116 -15.19 12.72 -31.55
C ARG A 116 -15.05 13.09 -33.03
N TRP A 117 -14.14 14.00 -33.35
CA TRP A 117 -13.91 14.40 -34.74
C TRP A 117 -13.50 13.21 -35.63
N LEU A 118 -12.64 12.34 -35.13
CA LEU A 118 -12.22 11.12 -35.82
C LEU A 118 -13.39 10.14 -36.03
N GLU A 119 -14.23 9.98 -35.02
CA GLU A 119 -15.43 9.14 -35.11
C GLU A 119 -16.43 9.68 -36.12
N ASP A 120 -16.73 10.97 -36.08
CA ASP A 120 -17.64 11.66 -37.01
C ASP A 120 -17.15 11.60 -38.49
N ASN A 121 -15.85 11.48 -38.70
CA ASN A 121 -15.23 11.37 -40.03
C ASN A 121 -14.92 9.92 -40.45
N GLY A 122 -15.44 8.92 -39.74
CA GLY A 122 -15.27 7.51 -40.07
C GLY A 122 -13.87 6.94 -39.77
N LEU A 123 -13.02 7.69 -39.05
CA LEU A 123 -11.65 7.30 -38.72
C LEU A 123 -11.54 6.63 -37.35
N GLY A 124 -12.58 6.64 -36.52
CA GLY A 124 -12.57 6.10 -35.17
C GLY A 124 -12.18 4.63 -35.07
N GLY A 125 -12.53 3.82 -36.07
CA GLY A 125 -12.16 2.40 -36.15
C GLY A 125 -10.67 2.13 -36.40
N TYR A 126 -9.91 3.14 -36.82
CA TYR A 126 -8.46 3.03 -37.04
C TYR A 126 -7.62 3.40 -35.82
N ILE A 127 -8.26 3.95 -34.77
CA ILE A 127 -7.58 4.26 -33.51
C ILE A 127 -7.32 2.95 -32.78
N GLN A 128 -6.05 2.58 -32.65
CA GLN A 128 -5.67 1.44 -31.84
C GLN A 128 -5.82 1.79 -30.36
N ASP A 129 -6.29 0.84 -29.57
CA ASP A 129 -6.49 0.99 -28.14
C ASP A 129 -5.76 -0.10 -27.37
N TYR A 130 -5.16 0.27 -26.26
CA TYR A 130 -4.53 -0.65 -25.32
C TYR A 130 -5.16 -0.51 -23.95
N LYS A 131 -5.87 -1.56 -23.53
CA LYS A 131 -6.66 -1.55 -22.29
C LYS A 131 -5.89 -2.17 -21.15
N MET A 132 -5.92 -1.51 -20.02
CA MET A 132 -5.42 -1.98 -18.75
C MET A 132 -6.45 -2.85 -18.03
N HIS A 133 -6.01 -3.95 -17.44
CA HIS A 133 -6.83 -4.75 -16.54
C HIS A 133 -6.57 -4.29 -15.10
N LEU A 134 -7.46 -3.47 -14.58
CA LEU A 134 -7.39 -2.99 -13.20
C LEU A 134 -8.09 -3.95 -12.24
N PHE A 135 -7.42 -4.28 -11.16
CA PHE A 135 -7.99 -4.96 -10.01
C PHE A 135 -7.83 -4.08 -8.77
N GLU A 136 -8.95 -3.71 -8.15
CA GLU A 136 -9.02 -2.93 -6.92
C GLU A 136 -9.40 -3.85 -5.77
N PRO A 137 -8.42 -4.43 -5.04
CA PRO A 137 -8.68 -5.38 -3.96
C PRO A 137 -9.61 -4.80 -2.89
N CYS A 138 -9.39 -3.54 -2.51
CA CYS A 138 -10.15 -2.88 -1.45
C CYS A 138 -11.61 -2.56 -1.83
N ALA A 139 -11.89 -2.39 -3.13
CA ALA A 139 -13.25 -2.21 -3.65
C ALA A 139 -13.96 -3.55 -3.92
N ALA A 140 -13.24 -4.68 -3.82
CA ALA A 140 -13.80 -5.99 -4.09
C ALA A 140 -14.89 -6.34 -3.06
N LYS A 141 -15.98 -6.96 -3.55
CA LYS A 141 -17.04 -7.50 -2.69
C LYS A 141 -16.51 -8.68 -1.86
N GLU A 142 -17.04 -8.89 -0.67
CA GLU A 142 -16.63 -9.99 0.21
C GLU A 142 -16.67 -11.35 -0.48
N GLU A 143 -17.69 -11.63 -1.28
CA GLU A 143 -17.83 -12.87 -2.07
C GLU A 143 -16.64 -13.13 -3.01
N LYS A 144 -15.97 -12.06 -3.49
CA LYS A 144 -14.76 -12.18 -4.30
C LYS A 144 -13.54 -12.45 -3.42
N LEU A 145 -13.48 -11.84 -2.23
CA LEU A 145 -12.39 -12.04 -1.28
C LEU A 145 -12.38 -13.47 -0.73
N GLU A 146 -13.55 -14.07 -0.51
CA GLU A 146 -13.69 -15.46 -0.08
C GLU A 146 -13.09 -16.49 -1.07
N LYS A 147 -12.85 -16.10 -2.31
CA LYS A 147 -12.19 -16.96 -3.32
C LYS A 147 -10.67 -17.06 -3.11
N PHE A 148 -10.06 -16.10 -2.41
CA PHE A 148 -8.65 -16.19 -2.05
C PHE A 148 -8.47 -17.20 -0.92
N LYS A 149 -7.61 -18.19 -1.14
CA LYS A 149 -7.35 -19.30 -0.19
C LYS A 149 -6.07 -19.12 0.61
N THR A 150 -5.37 -18.01 0.39
CA THR A 150 -4.13 -17.66 1.07
C THR A 150 -4.34 -16.46 1.97
N GLU A 151 -3.35 -16.10 2.78
CA GLU A 151 -3.35 -14.90 3.62
C GLU A 151 -3.50 -13.59 2.81
N LEU A 152 -3.47 -13.63 1.48
CA LEU A 152 -3.77 -12.48 0.64
C LEU A 152 -5.19 -11.92 0.91
N LYS A 153 -6.15 -12.78 1.28
CA LYS A 153 -7.48 -12.35 1.74
C LYS A 153 -7.36 -11.39 2.92
N ASP A 154 -6.53 -11.75 3.90
CA ASP A 154 -6.34 -10.96 5.12
C ASP A 154 -5.61 -9.65 4.80
N VAL A 155 -4.56 -9.68 3.97
CA VAL A 155 -3.87 -8.47 3.49
C VAL A 155 -4.88 -7.49 2.89
N ILE A 156 -5.73 -7.97 1.97
CA ILE A 156 -6.75 -7.15 1.31
C ILE A 156 -7.75 -6.58 2.33
N ALA A 157 -8.21 -7.40 3.28
CA ALA A 157 -9.13 -6.95 4.32
C ALA A 157 -8.52 -5.86 5.20
N TYR A 158 -7.26 -6.01 5.61
CA TYR A 158 -6.55 -5.00 6.39
C TYR A 158 -6.39 -3.69 5.65
N VAL A 159 -6.03 -3.71 4.36
CA VAL A 159 -5.97 -2.48 3.54
C VAL A 159 -7.36 -1.87 3.37
N LYS A 160 -8.37 -2.68 3.07
CA LYS A 160 -9.76 -2.25 2.88
C LYS A 160 -10.33 -1.54 4.11
N TYR A 161 -10.10 -2.11 5.28
CA TYR A 161 -10.64 -1.61 6.55
C TYR A 161 -9.65 -0.73 7.33
N SER A 162 -8.51 -0.38 6.74
CA SER A 162 -7.45 0.41 7.41
C SER A 162 -7.92 1.75 7.97
N LYS A 163 -8.98 2.34 7.41
CA LYS A 163 -9.56 3.62 7.85
C LYS A 163 -10.67 3.45 8.91
N SER A 164 -11.07 2.22 9.25
CA SER A 164 -12.16 1.95 10.19
C SER A 164 -11.78 0.88 11.21
N THR A 165 -11.40 1.34 12.39
CA THR A 165 -11.07 0.48 13.53
C THR A 165 -12.21 -0.50 13.87
N GLU A 166 -13.48 -0.07 13.72
CA GLU A 166 -14.63 -0.90 14.02
C GLU A 166 -14.81 -2.03 12.99
N GLU A 167 -14.67 -1.73 11.69
CA GLU A 167 -14.78 -2.75 10.64
C GLU A 167 -13.64 -3.75 10.71
N LEU A 168 -12.42 -3.28 10.99
CA LEU A 168 -11.27 -4.15 11.16
C LEU A 168 -11.43 -5.07 12.39
N ARG A 169 -11.97 -4.54 13.49
CA ARG A 169 -12.29 -5.35 14.68
C ARG A 169 -13.32 -6.43 14.34
N LYS A 170 -14.42 -6.08 13.66
CA LYS A 170 -15.45 -7.05 13.23
C LYS A 170 -14.86 -8.13 12.33
N TYR A 171 -13.94 -7.74 11.42
CA TYR A 171 -13.23 -8.69 10.57
C TYR A 171 -12.40 -9.67 11.40
N ASN A 172 -11.62 -9.17 12.36
CA ASN A 172 -10.76 -9.99 13.22
C ASN A 172 -11.59 -10.94 14.10
N GLU A 173 -12.65 -10.44 14.72
CA GLU A 173 -13.56 -11.27 15.55
C GLU A 173 -14.19 -12.41 14.75
N LYS A 174 -14.59 -12.15 13.49
CA LYS A 174 -15.19 -13.13 12.59
C LYS A 174 -14.19 -14.17 12.07
N ASN A 175 -13.01 -13.72 11.64
CA ASN A 175 -12.07 -14.55 10.90
C ASN A 175 -10.91 -15.08 11.77
N ARG A 176 -10.60 -14.40 12.89
CA ARG A 176 -9.48 -14.72 13.82
C ARG A 176 -8.18 -15.06 13.07
N PRO A 177 -7.67 -14.16 12.22
CA PRO A 177 -6.54 -14.48 11.38
C PRO A 177 -5.26 -14.63 12.21
N GLY A 178 -4.62 -15.79 12.04
CA GLY A 178 -3.26 -16.00 12.49
C GLY A 178 -2.35 -15.85 11.28
N LEU A 179 -1.48 -14.83 11.22
CA LEU A 179 -0.73 -14.46 10.03
C LEU A 179 0.76 -14.75 10.17
N SER A 180 1.39 -15.10 9.05
CA SER A 180 2.83 -15.27 8.95
C SER A 180 3.57 -13.92 9.09
N LYS A 181 4.86 -13.97 9.44
CA LYS A 181 5.70 -12.77 9.58
C LYS A 181 5.73 -11.92 8.32
N ASP A 182 5.84 -12.54 7.16
CA ASP A 182 5.88 -11.84 5.87
C ASP A 182 4.57 -11.12 5.58
N THR A 183 3.44 -11.76 5.88
CA THR A 183 2.11 -11.17 5.73
C THR A 183 1.90 -10.00 6.67
N VAL A 184 2.32 -10.11 7.93
CA VAL A 184 2.26 -8.99 8.90
C VAL A 184 3.13 -7.83 8.44
N SER A 185 4.35 -8.10 7.95
CA SER A 185 5.24 -7.08 7.41
C SER A 185 4.62 -6.36 6.21
N LEU A 186 3.98 -7.10 5.31
CA LEU A 186 3.28 -6.53 4.15
C LEU A 186 2.10 -5.65 4.57
N ILE A 187 1.28 -6.10 5.54
CA ILE A 187 0.18 -5.30 6.10
C ILE A 187 0.72 -4.01 6.70
N ASN A 188 1.80 -4.06 7.49
CA ASN A 188 2.40 -2.87 8.09
C ASN A 188 2.83 -1.85 7.02
N VAL A 189 3.47 -2.30 5.95
CA VAL A 189 3.88 -1.43 4.83
C VAL A 189 2.67 -0.82 4.12
N LEU A 190 1.66 -1.61 3.79
CA LEU A 190 0.49 -1.16 3.02
C LEU A 190 -0.45 -0.24 3.82
N THR A 191 -0.54 -0.43 5.13
CA THR A 191 -1.48 0.30 6.00
C THR A 191 -0.82 1.32 6.92
N ASN A 192 0.52 1.40 6.89
CA ASN A 192 1.33 2.18 7.82
C ASN A 192 1.03 1.82 9.30
N SER A 193 0.77 0.53 9.55
CA SER A 193 0.55 -0.02 10.88
C SER A 193 1.88 -0.45 11.52
N LYS A 194 1.84 -0.76 12.82
CA LYS A 194 3.03 -1.16 13.60
C LYS A 194 2.75 -2.46 14.35
N TYR A 195 2.17 -3.47 13.68
CA TYR A 195 2.00 -4.79 14.29
C TYR A 195 3.36 -5.42 14.50
N GLU A 196 3.68 -5.75 15.76
CA GLU A 196 4.93 -6.40 16.11
C GLU A 196 4.77 -7.92 16.10
N PHE A 197 5.68 -8.59 15.42
CA PHE A 197 5.70 -10.05 15.38
C PHE A 197 6.45 -10.57 16.61
N ILE A 198 5.80 -11.42 17.39
CA ILE A 198 6.35 -11.97 18.64
C ILE A 198 7.42 -13.00 18.28
N GLU A 199 8.64 -12.80 18.77
CA GLU A 199 9.75 -13.72 18.54
C GLU A 199 9.44 -15.11 19.12
N GLY A 200 9.73 -16.18 18.34
CA GLY A 200 9.44 -17.56 18.71
C GLY A 200 8.02 -18.05 18.38
N LYS A 201 7.12 -17.18 17.92
CA LYS A 201 5.83 -17.63 17.34
C LYS A 201 5.97 -17.84 15.82
N GLU A 202 5.34 -18.86 15.29
CA GLU A 202 5.27 -19.07 13.82
C GLU A 202 4.22 -18.17 13.17
N ARG A 203 3.17 -17.79 13.92
CA ARG A 203 2.05 -16.97 13.46
C ARG A 203 1.63 -15.98 14.53
N LEU A 204 1.26 -14.78 14.11
CA LEU A 204 0.75 -13.73 14.98
C LEU A 204 -0.80 -13.78 15.00
N ASP A 205 -1.37 -13.84 16.20
CA ASP A 205 -2.81 -13.63 16.37
C ASP A 205 -3.13 -12.14 16.18
N MET A 206 -3.85 -11.83 15.13
CA MET A 206 -4.15 -10.45 14.77
C MET A 206 -5.23 -9.81 15.66
N CYS A 207 -6.02 -10.60 16.40
CA CYS A 207 -6.95 -10.05 17.39
C CYS A 207 -6.16 -9.48 18.58
N GLU A 208 -5.21 -10.27 19.12
CA GLU A 208 -4.33 -9.83 20.21
C GLU A 208 -3.47 -8.63 19.81
N ALA A 209 -2.85 -8.68 18.61
CA ALA A 209 -2.01 -7.61 18.10
C ALA A 209 -2.79 -6.30 17.90
N PHE A 210 -4.01 -6.38 17.41
CA PHE A 210 -4.88 -5.23 17.19
C PHE A 210 -5.30 -4.57 18.52
N ASP A 211 -5.70 -5.38 19.51
CA ASP A 211 -6.07 -4.89 20.83
C ASP A 211 -4.86 -4.28 21.56
N GLY A 212 -3.66 -4.85 21.37
CA GLY A 212 -2.41 -4.31 21.90
C GLY A 212 -2.12 -2.90 21.39
N ILE A 213 -2.10 -2.68 20.08
CA ILE A 213 -1.88 -1.36 19.47
C ILE A 213 -2.93 -0.34 19.94
N LYS A 214 -4.19 -0.77 20.04
CA LYS A 214 -5.25 0.11 20.53
C LYS A 214 -5.04 0.52 21.98
N ALA A 215 -4.62 -0.40 22.84
CA ALA A 215 -4.31 -0.12 24.24
C ALA A 215 -3.13 0.85 24.36
N GLU A 216 -2.07 0.65 23.57
CA GLU A 216 -0.91 1.54 23.52
C GLU A 216 -1.29 2.94 23.03
N GLY A 217 -2.05 3.06 21.94
CA GLY A 217 -2.51 4.34 21.43
C GLY A 217 -3.39 5.11 22.43
N ILE A 218 -4.23 4.40 23.21
CA ILE A 218 -5.01 5.03 24.29
C ILE A 218 -4.09 5.49 25.44
N ALA A 219 -3.06 4.70 25.76
CA ALA A 219 -2.12 5.04 26.81
C ALA A 219 -1.25 6.25 26.39
N GLU A 220 -0.75 6.27 25.15
CA GLU A 220 -0.01 7.40 24.58
C GLU A 220 -0.87 8.68 24.53
N GLY A 221 -2.12 8.58 24.05
CA GLY A 221 -3.03 9.73 24.02
C GLY A 221 -3.30 10.32 25.40
N LYS A 222 -3.51 9.47 26.41
CA LYS A 222 -3.67 9.94 27.82
C LYS A 222 -2.38 10.56 28.36
N ALA A 223 -1.21 10.00 28.03
CA ALA A 223 0.05 10.55 28.44
C ALA A 223 0.32 11.93 27.81
N GLU A 224 -0.02 12.10 26.54
CA GLU A 224 0.11 13.38 25.84
C GLU A 224 -0.86 14.44 26.36
N GLU A 225 -2.11 14.07 26.63
CA GLU A 225 -3.10 14.96 27.26
C GLU A 225 -2.62 15.42 28.65
N LEU A 226 -2.12 14.49 29.47
CA LEU A 226 -1.56 14.80 30.78
C LEU A 226 -0.35 15.73 30.66
N LYS A 227 0.52 15.50 29.70
CA LYS A 227 1.69 16.33 29.42
C LYS A 227 1.30 17.76 29.04
N GLU A 228 0.34 17.95 28.14
CA GLU A 228 -0.14 19.28 27.77
C GLU A 228 -0.81 19.99 28.97
N LYS A 229 -1.59 19.27 29.76
CA LYS A 229 -2.16 19.77 31.01
C LYS A 229 -1.05 20.25 31.96
N TYR A 230 -0.01 19.46 32.16
CA TYR A 230 1.13 19.82 33.02
C TYR A 230 1.94 21.00 32.48
N LYS A 231 2.16 21.10 31.17
CA LYS A 231 2.79 22.29 30.55
C LYS A 231 2.01 23.58 30.85
N SER A 232 0.69 23.52 30.71
CA SER A 232 -0.16 24.68 31.00
C SER A 232 -0.10 25.10 32.47
N TRP A 233 -0.12 24.12 33.39
CA TRP A 233 0.01 24.38 34.83
C TRP A 233 1.35 24.98 35.21
N VAL A 234 2.46 24.44 34.67
CA VAL A 234 3.81 24.98 34.94
C VAL A 234 3.95 26.40 34.40
N THR A 235 3.40 26.67 33.22
CA THR A 235 3.41 28.01 32.63
C THR A 235 2.65 29.01 33.50
N LEU A 236 1.43 28.65 33.92
CA LEU A 236 0.60 29.48 34.79
C LEU A 236 1.25 29.67 36.15
N SER A 237 1.77 28.60 36.74
CA SER A 237 2.47 28.65 38.04
C SER A 237 3.69 29.57 38.04
N ASN A 238 4.50 29.54 36.97
CA ASN A 238 5.65 30.42 36.84
C ASN A 238 5.21 31.90 36.76
N ASN A 239 4.08 32.22 36.14
CA ASN A 239 3.56 33.58 36.12
C ASN A 239 2.99 34.03 37.46
N LEU A 240 2.35 33.14 38.20
CA LEU A 240 1.79 33.43 39.54
C LEU A 240 2.90 33.57 40.58
N LYS A 241 3.98 32.77 40.51
CA LYS A 241 5.19 32.92 41.34
C LYS A 241 5.84 34.28 41.16
N LYS A 242 5.89 34.82 39.93
CA LYS A 242 6.43 36.19 39.69
C LYS A 242 5.58 37.28 40.38
N ARG A 243 4.33 36.95 40.74
CA ARG A 243 3.42 37.83 41.51
C ARG A 243 3.42 37.55 43.00
N GLY A 244 4.36 36.69 43.49
CA GLY A 244 4.56 36.41 44.90
C GLY A 244 3.75 35.26 45.49
N MET A 245 2.99 34.49 44.66
CA MET A 245 2.23 33.34 45.15
C MET A 245 3.14 32.13 45.47
N SER A 246 2.84 31.46 46.56
CA SER A 246 3.49 30.19 46.96
C SER A 246 2.93 28.96 46.23
N ASN A 247 3.65 27.83 46.22
CA ASN A 247 3.17 26.59 45.62
C ASN A 247 1.84 26.08 46.22
N PRO A 248 1.62 26.09 47.53
CA PRO A 248 0.32 25.70 48.12
C PRO A 248 -0.85 26.57 47.63
N GLU A 249 -0.67 27.89 47.53
CA GLU A 249 -1.69 28.80 47.04
C GLU A 249 -2.01 28.57 45.56
N ILE A 250 -0.99 28.29 44.74
CA ILE A 250 -1.14 27.96 43.33
C ILE A 250 -1.89 26.61 43.15
N ALA A 251 -1.52 25.58 43.94
CA ALA A 251 -2.17 24.28 43.91
C ALA A 251 -3.67 24.40 44.29
N ALA A 252 -3.96 25.18 45.33
CA ALA A 252 -5.35 25.45 45.69
C ALA A 252 -6.13 26.19 44.61
N LEU A 253 -5.52 27.17 43.92
CA LEU A 253 -6.13 27.90 42.80
C LEU A 253 -6.41 26.97 41.61
N LEU A 254 -5.51 26.02 41.33
CA LEU A 254 -5.69 25.01 40.26
C LEU A 254 -6.65 23.89 40.65
N GLY A 255 -7.04 23.80 41.93
CA GLY A 255 -7.91 22.74 42.43
C GLY A 255 -7.26 21.35 42.47
N VAL A 256 -5.93 21.30 42.66
CA VAL A 256 -5.15 20.07 42.63
C VAL A 256 -4.29 19.92 43.90
N PRO A 257 -3.92 18.68 44.28
CA PRO A 257 -2.95 18.47 45.34
C PRO A 257 -1.59 19.08 45.01
N GLU A 258 -0.90 19.60 46.00
CA GLU A 258 0.48 20.18 45.83
C GLU A 258 1.45 19.14 45.26
N THR A 259 1.28 17.86 45.59
CA THR A 259 2.07 16.75 45.03
C THR A 259 1.90 16.60 43.53
N GLU A 260 0.70 16.79 43.00
CA GLU A 260 0.43 16.70 41.55
C GLU A 260 1.03 17.90 40.82
N LEU A 261 0.97 19.10 41.40
CA LEU A 261 1.66 20.26 40.86
C LEU A 261 3.19 20.06 40.85
N GLN A 262 3.76 19.44 41.88
CA GLN A 262 5.20 19.13 41.94
C GLN A 262 5.57 18.09 40.86
N ASN A 263 4.73 17.08 40.62
CA ASN A 263 4.94 16.11 39.58
C ASN A 263 4.94 16.79 38.16
N ALA A 264 4.08 17.79 37.95
CA ALA A 264 4.08 18.56 36.71
C ALA A 264 5.41 19.32 36.50
N PHE A 265 5.95 19.96 37.55
CA PHE A 265 7.27 20.62 37.49
C PHE A 265 8.39 19.65 37.18
N ASN A 266 8.41 18.49 37.83
CA ASN A 266 9.45 17.48 37.64
C ASN A 266 9.42 16.94 36.20
N MET A 267 8.28 16.57 35.68
CA MET A 267 8.11 16.05 34.33
C MET A 267 8.59 17.04 33.25
N ILE A 268 8.21 18.32 33.37
CA ILE A 268 8.62 19.35 32.40
C ILE A 268 10.11 19.70 32.53
N LYS A 269 10.71 19.54 33.72
CA LYS A 269 12.15 19.74 33.93
C LYS A 269 12.98 18.62 33.30
N GLU A 270 12.55 17.38 33.44
CA GLU A 270 13.19 16.22 32.82
C GLU A 270 13.20 16.34 31.31
N GLU A 271 12.10 16.75 30.71
CA GLU A 271 11.99 16.96 29.25
C GLU A 271 12.97 18.02 28.72
N LYS A 272 13.26 19.06 29.51
CA LYS A 272 14.25 20.09 29.14
C LYS A 272 15.70 19.65 29.27
N ASN A 273 15.95 18.63 30.08
CA ASN A 273 17.31 18.09 30.28
C ASN A 273 17.68 17.00 29.26
N ILE A 274 16.70 16.49 28.49
CA ILE A 274 16.91 15.47 27.47
C ILE A 274 17.15 16.09 26.07
N LYS A 275 16.92 17.40 25.92
CA LYS A 275 17.23 18.18 24.71
C LYS A 275 18.54 18.95 24.85
#